data_099a6b8796ec19be85516845b4c0aa8b
#
_entry.id   099a6b8796ec19be85516845b4c0aa8b
#
_cell.length_a   1.000
_cell.length_b   1.000
_cell.length_c   1.000
_cell.angle_alpha   90.00
_cell.angle_beta   90.00
_cell.angle_gamma   90.00
#
_symmetry.space_group_name_H-M   'P 1'
#
loop_
_entity.id
_entity.type
_entity.pdbx_description
1 polymer ?
#
loop_
_entity_poly.entity_id
_entity_poly.type
_entity_poly.pdbx_seq_one_letter_code
_entity_poly.pdbx_strand_id
1 'polypeptide(L)' 'MRAGDLVRFRECIWHIEPKKYTDWKVGLLMEYVSWTKIAKILYEGEIYTARACDVQLHKRAKRERQN' A
#
# COMPACT_ATOMS: atom_id res chain seq x y z
N MET A 1 4.26 -8.85 -2.28
CA MET A 1 3.36 -7.94 -3.00
C MET A 1 3.99 -7.53 -4.31
N ARG A 2 3.18 -7.36 -5.31
CA ARG A 2 3.65 -6.98 -6.64
C ARG A 2 2.81 -5.84 -7.19
N ALA A 3 3.39 -5.06 -8.07
CA ALA A 3 2.65 -4.01 -8.77
C ALA A 3 1.40 -4.64 -9.40
N GLY A 4 0.28 -3.94 -9.29
CA GLY A 4 -1.00 -4.43 -9.79
C GLY A 4 -1.87 -5.06 -8.72
N ASP A 5 -1.30 -5.42 -7.58
CA ASP A 5 -2.09 -5.98 -6.48
C ASP A 5 -2.91 -4.87 -5.82
N LEU A 6 -4.06 -5.25 -5.28
CA LEU A 6 -4.81 -4.36 -4.42
C LEU A 6 -4.29 -4.51 -3.01
N VAL A 7 -3.99 -3.41 -2.36
CA VAL A 7 -3.42 -3.43 -1.02
C VAL A 7 -4.21 -2.51 -0.11
N ARG A 8 -4.19 -2.82 1.18
CA ARG A 8 -4.70 -1.92 2.19
C ARG A 8 -3.52 -1.18 2.76
N PHE A 9 -3.67 0.10 2.97
CA PHE A 9 -2.59 0.90 3.51
C PHE A 9 -3.14 1.96 4.44
N ARG A 10 -2.28 2.48 5.29
CA ARG A 10 -2.60 3.57 6.19
C ARG A 10 -1.40 4.48 6.27
N GLU A 11 -1.64 5.70 6.75
CA GLU A 11 -0.58 6.67 6.91
C GLU A 11 -0.41 7.00 8.38
N CYS A 12 0.84 7.23 8.79
CA CYS A 12 1.14 7.63 10.15
C CYS A 12 1.16 9.16 10.22
N ILE A 13 0.47 9.71 11.20
CA ILE A 13 0.44 11.16 11.41
C ILE A 13 1.54 11.47 12.41
N TRP A 14 2.69 11.88 11.88
CA TRP A 14 3.92 11.99 12.67
C TRP A 14 3.92 13.12 13.69
N HIS A 15 3.24 14.21 13.38
CA HIS A 15 3.30 15.41 14.23
C HIS A 15 2.32 15.37 15.41
N ILE A 16 1.67 14.25 15.61
CA ILE A 16 0.71 14.10 16.71
C ILE A 16 1.24 13.10 17.71
N GLU A 17 1.16 13.44 18.99
CA GLU A 17 1.55 12.55 20.07
C GLU A 17 0.33 12.19 20.89
N PRO A 18 0.05 10.90 21.14
CA PRO A 18 0.80 9.76 20.62
C PRO A 18 0.58 9.61 19.11
N LYS A 19 1.44 8.84 18.47
CA LYS A 19 1.33 8.60 17.04
C LYS A 19 -0.06 8.06 16.69
N LYS A 20 -0.61 8.56 15.63
CA LYS A 20 -1.89 8.11 15.15
C LYS A 20 -1.78 7.71 13.69
N TYR A 21 -2.69 6.86 13.27
CA TYR A 21 -2.73 6.38 11.90
C TYR A 21 -4.07 6.71 11.30
N THR A 22 -4.09 6.93 10.00
CA THR A 22 -5.35 7.07 9.30
C THR A 22 -6.03 5.71 9.21
N ASP A 23 -7.31 5.73 8.86
CA ASP A 23 -8.01 4.48 8.60
C ASP A 23 -7.37 3.75 7.44
N TRP A 24 -7.52 2.44 7.42
CA TRP A 24 -7.05 1.63 6.32
C TRP A 24 -7.83 1.99 5.05
N LYS A 25 -7.10 2.11 3.95
CA LYS A 25 -7.68 2.41 2.65
C LYS A 25 -7.22 1.33 1.68
N VAL A 26 -7.99 1.12 0.63
CA VAL A 26 -7.63 0.14 -0.40
C VAL A 26 -7.22 0.88 -1.65
N GLY A 27 -6.03 0.59 -2.14
CA GLY A 27 -5.51 1.21 -3.34
C GLY A 27 -4.77 0.21 -4.20
N LEU A 28 -4.30 0.67 -5.34
CA LEU A 28 -3.57 -0.17 -6.29
C LEU A 28 -2.07 0.00 -6.07
N LEU A 29 -1.40 -1.10 -5.82
CA LEU A 29 0.04 -1.05 -5.63
C LEU A 29 0.70 -0.77 -6.96
N MET A 30 1.45 0.35 -7.02
CA MET A 30 2.14 0.74 -8.24
C MET A 30 3.56 0.23 -8.25
N GLU A 31 4.20 0.23 -7.09
CA GLU A 31 5.59 -0.20 -6.99
C GLU A 31 5.88 -0.58 -5.55
N TYR A 32 6.69 -1.60 -5.38
CA TYR A 32 7.17 -1.98 -4.06
C TYR A 32 8.67 -2.22 -4.15
N VAL A 33 9.43 -1.45 -3.39
CA VAL A 33 10.88 -1.57 -3.37
C VAL A 33 11.25 -2.37 -2.13
N SER A 34 11.62 -3.62 -2.33
CA SER A 34 11.80 -4.55 -1.23
C SER A 34 12.95 -4.18 -0.30
N TRP A 35 14.01 -3.59 -0.84
CA TRP A 35 15.18 -3.28 0.00
C TRP A 35 14.97 -2.02 0.84
N THR A 36 14.10 -1.09 0.42
CA THR A 36 13.74 0.05 1.25
C THR A 36 12.45 -0.20 2.02
N LYS A 37 11.70 -1.20 1.60
CA LYS A 37 10.40 -1.56 2.16
C LYS A 37 9.39 -0.43 2.04
N ILE A 38 9.45 0.27 0.93
CA ILE A 38 8.53 1.37 0.63
C ILE A 38 7.62 0.96 -0.52
N ALA A 39 6.32 1.18 -0.33
CA ALA A 39 5.31 0.90 -1.34
C ALA A 39 4.74 2.20 -1.87
N LYS A 40 4.53 2.26 -3.18
CA LYS A 40 3.82 3.37 -3.81
C LYS A 40 2.46 2.88 -4.25
N ILE A 41 1.42 3.57 -3.81
CA ILE A 41 0.06 3.11 -3.96
C ILE A 41 -0.78 4.20 -4.61
N LEU A 42 -1.52 3.83 -5.64
CA LEU A 42 -2.44 4.75 -6.30
C LEU A 42 -3.80 4.68 -5.59
N TYR A 43 -4.27 5.80 -5.11
CA TYR A 43 -5.54 5.89 -4.41
C TYR A 43 -6.22 7.20 -4.80
N GLU A 44 -7.40 7.08 -5.38
CA GLU A 44 -8.20 8.24 -5.80
C GLU A 44 -7.39 9.23 -6.64
N GLY A 45 -6.63 8.70 -7.57
CA GLY A 45 -5.90 9.52 -8.52
C GLY A 45 -4.59 10.09 -8.01
N GLU A 46 -4.18 9.75 -6.80
CA GLU A 46 -2.94 10.26 -6.22
C GLU A 46 -2.05 9.12 -5.79
N ILE A 47 -0.75 9.36 -5.79
CA ILE A 47 0.23 8.37 -5.38
C ILE A 47 0.60 8.62 -3.92
N TYR A 48 0.45 7.58 -3.12
CA TYR A 48 0.81 7.61 -1.70
C TYR A 48 1.99 6.69 -1.47
N THR A 49 2.82 7.02 -0.48
CA THR A 49 3.89 6.13 -0.07
C THR A 49 3.60 5.63 1.34
N ALA A 50 3.93 4.36 1.57
CA ALA A 50 3.73 3.76 2.88
C ALA A 50 4.81 2.73 3.10
N ARG A 51 5.17 2.53 4.37
CA ARG A 51 6.15 1.52 4.71
C ARG A 51 5.48 0.15 4.72
N ALA A 52 6.29 -0.89 4.55
CA ALA A 52 5.76 -2.25 4.49
C ALA A 52 4.88 -2.59 5.69
N CYS A 53 5.21 -2.07 6.87
CA CYS A 53 4.42 -2.36 8.07
C CYS A 53 3.04 -1.70 8.04
N ASP A 54 2.85 -0.72 7.16
CA ASP A 54 1.58 -0.01 7.04
C ASP A 54 0.83 -0.40 5.78
N VAL A 55 1.22 -1.51 5.16
CA VAL A 55 0.60 -1.98 3.93
C VAL A 55 0.34 -3.47 4.08
N GLN A 56 -0.84 -3.93 3.67
CA GLN A 56 -1.19 -5.33 3.69
C GLN A 56 -1.82 -5.71 2.37
N LEU A 57 -1.53 -6.91 1.91
CA LEU A 57 -2.15 -7.42 0.70
C LEU A 57 -3.65 -7.56 0.93
N HIS A 58 -4.44 -6.95 0.04
CA HIS A 58 -5.89 -7.07 0.10
C HIS A 58 -6.37 -8.10 -0.91
N LYS A 59 -5.86 -8.01 -2.14
CA LYS A 59 -6.23 -8.95 -3.18
C LYS A 59 -5.13 -8.96 -4.24
N ARG A 60 -4.68 -10.15 -4.60
CA ARG A 60 -3.65 -10.28 -5.61
C ARG A 60 -4.20 -9.94 -6.97
N ALA A 61 -3.35 -9.41 -7.82
CA ALA A 61 -3.73 -9.15 -9.19
C ALA A 61 -4.18 -10.45 -9.84
N LYS A 62 -5.26 -10.38 -10.61
CA LYS A 62 -5.75 -11.54 -11.31
C LYS A 62 -4.81 -11.86 -12.46
N ARG A 63 -4.37 -13.12 -12.55
CA ARG A 63 -3.50 -13.54 -13.64
C ARG A 63 -4.28 -14.38 -14.61
N GLU A 64 -3.89 -14.27 -15.78
CA GLU A 64 -4.45 -15.10 -16.80
C GLU A 64 -4.13 -16.53 -16.55
N ARG A 65 -4.35 -17.20 -16.58
CA ARG A 65 -3.98 -18.40 -16.47
C ARG A 65 -4.11 -19.18 -16.28
N GLN A 66 -3.86 -19.53 -16.52
CA GLN A 66 -3.87 -20.13 -16.39
C GLN A 66 -3.87 -20.95 -15.92
N ASN A 67 -4.04 -21.59 -15.92
CA ASN A 67 -4.01 -22.43 -15.51
C ASN A 67 -4.11 -23.01 -15.49
#